data_060268788cb21956e896265c3f63b4ab
#
_entry.id   060268788cb21956e896265c3f63b4ab
#
_cell.length_a   1.000
_cell.length_b   1.000
_cell.length_c   1.000
_cell.angle_alpha   90.00
_cell.angle_beta   90.00
_cell.angle_gamma   90.00
#
_symmetry.space_group_name_H-M   'P 1'
#
loop_
_entity.id
_entity.type
_entity.pdbx_description
1 polymer ?
#
loop_
_entity_poly.entity_id
_entity_poly.type
_entity_poly.pdbx_seq_one_letter_code
_entity_poly.pdbx_strand_id
1 'polypeptide(L)'
;MLKRSFVCLLCILIVFASVTITVCAESSVLDTKNDILSYELQKSDKESVQEWIDSVFPTSFEGVSEWYVLGLSQTGDYDFSAYARALVQYVNEKEITNPVTKQKYALALLASGYSSDFVQETADECVGKLGIMSYVYALHLAENGFAPRNMDSKAIVGKLLEKELEGGGFAVTGSIFDVDVTAMVLQALESFQNEENVSPVIERALTRLSEVQTENGGFINYGVENAESAAQIIIMMAALDIELTDNRFVKNGNTVLDALLSFQCENGGFAHTIGAEAGAQPTAQAYLAFCALENGSFYGLNGLDDLSHIVYTPSSEAEEEEPTVSWRIYALIVIGAAVILGWLLLIIFKKRHYKNFLLVFLLGAVLGLLIFTLDFQSADDYYGTQSPKENAIGTVTLEIRCDVLNGKTDLSYVPENGSILVKTEFALAEGESVFDILEEAVRANRIQMEYGGTGELIYIKGLGYLYELAHGDLSGWVYYVNGESPSVGCASYKLSDGDTIVWHYTLNQGKDIPQE
;
A
#
# COMPACT_ATOMS: atom_id res chain seq x y z
N MET A 1 -33.30 22.25 51.38
CA MET A 1 -33.71 22.26 49.98
C MET A 1 -32.65 22.80 49.01
N LEU A 2 -32.01 23.94 49.31
CA LEU A 2 -30.99 24.53 48.36
C LEU A 2 -29.84 23.61 47.97
N LYS A 3 -29.26 22.80 48.91
CA LYS A 3 -28.12 21.89 48.59
C LYS A 3 -28.52 20.74 47.62
N ARG A 4 -29.77 20.24 47.67
CA ARG A 4 -30.24 19.20 46.76
C ARG A 4 -30.51 19.75 45.33
N SER A 5 -31.03 20.99 45.24
CA SER A 5 -31.23 21.65 43.95
C SER A 5 -29.89 21.99 43.26
N PHE A 6 -28.86 22.36 44.04
CA PHE A 6 -27.53 22.64 43.46
C PHE A 6 -26.83 21.39 42.93
N VAL A 7 -26.95 20.25 43.61
CA VAL A 7 -26.42 18.96 43.13
C VAL A 7 -27.14 18.49 41.86
N CYS A 8 -28.48 18.61 41.81
CA CYS A 8 -29.24 18.30 40.61
C CYS A 8 -28.88 19.20 39.42
N LEU A 9 -28.67 20.52 39.66
CA LEU A 9 -28.25 21.46 38.62
C LEU A 9 -26.83 21.15 38.12
N LEU A 10 -25.92 20.76 39.00
CA LEU A 10 -24.55 20.35 38.65
C LEU A 10 -24.54 19.05 37.84
N CYS A 11 -25.35 18.04 38.22
CA CYS A 11 -25.51 16.81 37.46
C CYS A 11 -26.12 17.06 36.04
N ILE A 12 -27.09 17.96 35.95
CA ILE A 12 -27.69 18.33 34.65
C ILE A 12 -26.67 19.08 33.79
N LEU A 13 -25.86 19.98 34.36
CA LEU A 13 -24.77 20.68 33.66
C LEU A 13 -23.67 19.73 33.20
N ILE A 14 -23.32 18.71 33.99
CA ILE A 14 -22.32 17.69 33.61
C ILE A 14 -22.88 16.82 32.47
N VAL A 15 -24.16 16.41 32.53
CA VAL A 15 -24.80 15.64 31.46
C VAL A 15 -24.92 16.48 30.18
N PHE A 16 -25.29 17.77 30.29
CA PHE A 16 -25.32 18.66 29.12
C PHE A 16 -23.92 18.93 28.55
N ALA A 17 -22.89 19.05 29.38
CA ALA A 17 -21.52 19.22 28.92
C ALA A 17 -20.99 17.96 28.23
N SER A 18 -21.27 16.77 28.77
CA SER A 18 -20.88 15.49 28.13
C SER A 18 -21.62 15.27 26.80
N VAL A 19 -22.92 15.56 26.73
CA VAL A 19 -23.69 15.43 25.47
C VAL A 19 -23.19 16.43 24.42
N THR A 20 -22.86 17.67 24.79
CA THR A 20 -22.32 18.66 23.83
C THR A 20 -20.93 18.29 23.34
N ILE A 21 -20.06 17.74 24.18
CA ILE A 21 -18.72 17.28 23.77
C ILE A 21 -18.84 16.10 22.81
N THR A 22 -19.71 15.13 23.09
CA THR A 22 -19.92 13.97 22.20
C THR A 22 -20.47 14.41 20.83
N VAL A 23 -21.47 15.29 20.79
CA VAL A 23 -22.05 15.81 19.51
C VAL A 23 -21.01 16.64 18.73
N CYS A 24 -20.14 17.40 19.38
CA CYS A 24 -19.06 18.13 18.69
C CYS A 24 -17.98 17.20 18.14
N ALA A 25 -17.64 16.12 18.84
CA ALA A 25 -16.65 15.15 18.38
C ALA A 25 -17.18 14.33 17.18
N GLU A 26 -18.41 13.86 17.24
CA GLU A 26 -19.05 13.15 16.11
C GLU A 26 -19.16 14.03 14.86
N SER A 27 -19.49 15.32 15.01
CA SER A 27 -19.51 16.26 13.88
C SER A 27 -18.13 16.44 13.26
N SER A 28 -17.07 16.55 14.05
CA SER A 28 -15.70 16.74 13.55
C SER A 28 -15.16 15.49 12.83
N VAL A 29 -15.45 14.30 13.30
CA VAL A 29 -15.07 13.03 12.66
C VAL A 29 -15.73 12.88 11.29
N LEU A 30 -17.05 13.14 11.23
CA LEU A 30 -17.80 13.08 9.96
C LEU A 30 -17.32 14.13 8.95
N ASP A 31 -17.02 15.34 9.40
CA ASP A 31 -16.50 16.42 8.54
C ASP A 31 -15.14 16.03 7.96
N THR A 32 -14.21 15.52 8.79
CA THR A 32 -12.89 15.08 8.34
C THR A 32 -12.96 13.91 7.36
N LYS A 33 -13.85 12.94 7.60
CA LYS A 33 -14.07 11.82 6.68
C LYS A 33 -14.57 12.29 5.30
N ASN A 34 -15.46 13.27 5.27
CA ASN A 34 -15.95 13.89 4.04
C ASN A 34 -14.86 14.72 3.33
N ASP A 35 -13.97 15.36 4.08
CA ASP A 35 -12.81 16.07 3.52
C ASP A 35 -11.88 15.10 2.79
N ILE A 36 -11.58 13.93 3.39
CA ILE A 36 -10.78 12.87 2.76
C ILE A 36 -11.44 12.38 1.46
N LEU A 37 -12.74 12.07 1.49
CA LEU A 37 -13.45 11.63 0.29
C LEU A 37 -13.44 12.72 -0.79
N SER A 38 -13.63 13.99 -0.42
CA SER A 38 -13.58 15.12 -1.34
C SER A 38 -12.19 15.28 -1.97
N TYR A 39 -11.12 15.08 -1.18
CA TYR A 39 -9.74 15.08 -1.66
C TYR A 39 -9.50 13.97 -2.70
N GLU A 40 -9.92 12.72 -2.40
CA GLU A 40 -9.71 11.59 -3.33
C GLU A 40 -10.56 11.73 -4.61
N LEU A 41 -11.79 12.25 -4.51
CA LEU A 41 -12.64 12.52 -5.67
C LEU A 41 -12.02 13.59 -6.57
N GLN A 42 -11.53 14.68 -5.99
CA GLN A 42 -10.85 15.74 -6.75
C GLN A 42 -9.57 15.23 -7.43
N LYS A 43 -8.75 14.45 -6.70
CA LYS A 43 -7.50 13.87 -7.20
C LYS A 43 -7.73 12.89 -8.35
N SER A 44 -8.82 12.14 -8.30
CA SER A 44 -9.19 11.14 -9.32
C SER A 44 -10.09 11.68 -10.44
N ASP A 45 -10.46 12.97 -10.39
CA ASP A 45 -11.40 13.62 -11.33
C ASP A 45 -12.75 12.87 -11.39
N LYS A 46 -13.35 12.64 -10.21
CA LYS A 46 -14.64 11.94 -10.05
C LYS A 46 -15.67 12.80 -9.33
N GLU A 47 -16.94 12.66 -9.76
CA GLU A 47 -18.05 13.43 -9.22
C GLU A 47 -18.72 12.77 -8.00
N SER A 48 -18.53 11.44 -7.82
CA SER A 48 -19.13 10.69 -6.73
C SER A 48 -18.27 9.52 -6.28
N VAL A 49 -18.46 9.09 -5.01
CA VAL A 49 -17.77 7.91 -4.45
C VAL A 49 -18.09 6.65 -5.25
N GLN A 50 -19.34 6.47 -5.71
CA GLN A 50 -19.69 5.32 -6.53
C GLN A 50 -18.93 5.32 -7.87
N GLU A 51 -18.84 6.47 -8.55
CA GLU A 51 -18.05 6.59 -9.78
C GLU A 51 -16.57 6.29 -9.55
N TRP A 52 -16.02 6.72 -8.40
CA TRP A 52 -14.65 6.42 -8.01
C TRP A 52 -14.44 4.91 -7.79
N ILE A 53 -15.36 4.24 -7.07
CA ILE A 53 -15.36 2.79 -6.87
C ILE A 53 -15.43 2.05 -8.23
N ASP A 54 -16.33 2.47 -9.12
CA ASP A 54 -16.59 1.76 -10.38
C ASP A 54 -15.46 1.90 -11.40
N SER A 55 -14.72 3.02 -11.38
CA SER A 55 -13.77 3.35 -12.44
C SER A 55 -12.30 3.32 -12.02
N VAL A 56 -11.98 3.53 -10.74
CA VAL A 56 -10.61 3.59 -10.25
C VAL A 56 -10.20 2.30 -9.55
N PHE A 57 -11.03 1.79 -8.62
CA PHE A 57 -10.68 0.60 -7.84
C PHE A 57 -10.41 -0.65 -8.69
N PRO A 58 -11.17 -0.93 -9.77
CA PRO A 58 -10.91 -2.08 -10.63
C PRO A 58 -9.54 -2.07 -11.35
N THR A 59 -8.83 -0.95 -11.31
CA THR A 59 -7.53 -0.77 -12.00
C THR A 59 -6.38 -0.43 -11.06
N SER A 60 -6.60 -0.40 -9.74
CA SER A 60 -5.61 0.10 -8.76
C SER A 60 -5.33 -0.86 -7.61
N PHE A 61 -5.21 -2.17 -7.90
CA PHE A 61 -4.98 -3.21 -6.89
C PHE A 61 -3.60 -3.14 -6.20
N GLU A 62 -2.60 -2.52 -6.81
CA GLU A 62 -1.26 -2.36 -6.24
C GLU A 62 -1.13 -1.08 -5.37
N GLY A 63 -2.24 -0.35 -5.21
CA GLY A 63 -2.30 0.91 -4.45
C GLY A 63 -2.83 0.73 -3.02
N VAL A 64 -3.84 1.53 -2.69
CA VAL A 64 -4.47 1.59 -1.36
C VAL A 64 -5.98 1.32 -1.39
N SER A 65 -6.50 0.84 -2.54
CA SER A 65 -7.94 0.63 -2.73
C SER A 65 -8.54 -0.34 -1.71
N GLU A 66 -7.79 -1.36 -1.28
CA GLU A 66 -8.24 -2.31 -0.27
C GLU A 66 -8.59 -1.65 1.08
N TRP A 67 -7.87 -0.60 1.49
CA TRP A 67 -8.18 0.14 2.71
C TRP A 67 -9.50 0.92 2.59
N TYR A 68 -9.73 1.55 1.42
CA TYR A 68 -11.00 2.24 1.17
C TYR A 68 -12.17 1.28 1.04
N VAL A 69 -11.99 0.10 0.41
CA VAL A 69 -13.05 -0.92 0.34
C VAL A 69 -13.45 -1.37 1.74
N LEU A 70 -12.48 -1.64 2.63
CA LEU A 70 -12.74 -1.99 4.04
C LEU A 70 -13.56 -0.91 4.78
N GLY A 71 -13.22 0.36 4.60
CA GLY A 71 -13.93 1.46 5.25
C GLY A 71 -15.29 1.77 4.62
N LEU A 72 -15.36 1.92 3.29
CA LEU A 72 -16.58 2.29 2.57
C LEU A 72 -17.66 1.21 2.66
N SER A 73 -17.29 -0.07 2.69
CA SER A 73 -18.26 -1.18 2.81
C SER A 73 -19.08 -1.14 4.09
N GLN A 74 -18.65 -0.39 5.10
CA GLN A 74 -19.32 -0.30 6.40
C GLN A 74 -20.03 1.03 6.62
N THR A 75 -19.79 2.02 5.77
CA THR A 75 -20.26 3.39 5.99
C THR A 75 -21.28 3.87 4.96
N GLY A 76 -21.63 3.06 3.95
CA GLY A 76 -22.59 3.42 2.92
C GLY A 76 -23.06 2.23 2.09
N ASP A 77 -24.18 2.40 1.40
CA ASP A 77 -24.73 1.43 0.45
C ASP A 77 -24.06 1.62 -0.92
N TYR A 78 -22.81 1.18 -1.05
CA TYR A 78 -22.08 1.22 -2.30
C TYR A 78 -22.09 -0.14 -3.02
N ASP A 79 -22.14 -0.13 -4.35
CA ASP A 79 -21.98 -1.33 -5.19
C ASP A 79 -20.50 -1.54 -5.51
N PHE A 80 -19.92 -2.62 -4.96
CA PHE A 80 -18.56 -3.04 -5.23
C PHE A 80 -18.45 -4.13 -6.30
N SER A 81 -19.54 -4.44 -7.02
CA SER A 81 -19.57 -5.58 -7.96
C SER A 81 -18.53 -5.47 -9.09
N ALA A 82 -18.24 -4.26 -9.56
CA ALA A 82 -17.20 -4.01 -10.56
C ALA A 82 -15.80 -4.29 -10.01
N TYR A 83 -15.50 -3.78 -8.80
CA TYR A 83 -14.26 -4.04 -8.09
C TYR A 83 -14.05 -5.53 -7.80
N ALA A 84 -15.06 -6.20 -7.24
CA ALA A 84 -14.97 -7.60 -6.86
C ALA A 84 -14.65 -8.51 -8.05
N ARG A 85 -15.35 -8.32 -9.19
CA ARG A 85 -15.09 -9.08 -10.43
C ARG A 85 -13.70 -8.82 -10.98
N ALA A 86 -13.28 -7.56 -11.01
CA ALA A 86 -11.96 -7.18 -11.47
C ALA A 86 -10.86 -7.75 -10.56
N LEU A 87 -11.08 -7.75 -9.22
CA LEU A 87 -10.14 -8.34 -8.27
C LEU A 87 -10.02 -9.85 -8.46
N VAL A 88 -11.14 -10.58 -8.61
CA VAL A 88 -11.11 -12.03 -8.89
C VAL A 88 -10.38 -12.33 -10.20
N GLN A 89 -10.62 -11.53 -11.24
CA GLN A 89 -9.89 -11.65 -12.49
C GLN A 89 -8.39 -11.41 -12.29
N TYR A 90 -8.03 -10.31 -11.60
CA TYR A 90 -6.64 -9.93 -11.34
C TYR A 90 -5.85 -11.02 -10.60
N VAL A 91 -6.41 -11.58 -9.52
CA VAL A 91 -5.73 -12.64 -8.75
C VAL A 91 -5.66 -13.98 -9.49
N ASN A 92 -6.50 -14.21 -10.49
CA ASN A 92 -6.43 -15.40 -11.34
C ASN A 92 -5.43 -15.24 -12.50
N GLU A 93 -5.21 -14.02 -12.98
CA GLU A 93 -4.28 -13.72 -14.08
C GLU A 93 -2.85 -13.46 -13.58
N LYS A 94 -2.71 -12.86 -12.43
CA LYS A 94 -1.42 -12.45 -11.84
C LYS A 94 -0.96 -13.44 -10.77
N GLU A 95 0.27 -13.89 -10.87
CA GLU A 95 0.91 -14.62 -9.79
C GLU A 95 1.28 -13.66 -8.66
N ILE A 96 0.48 -13.66 -7.59
CA ILE A 96 0.77 -12.86 -6.40
C ILE A 96 1.58 -13.72 -5.44
N THR A 97 2.85 -13.41 -5.32
CA THR A 97 3.80 -14.20 -4.53
C THR A 97 3.82 -13.84 -3.04
N ASN A 98 3.47 -12.58 -2.70
CA ASN A 98 3.45 -12.13 -1.31
C ASN A 98 2.21 -12.64 -0.56
N PRO A 99 2.36 -13.48 0.50
CA PRO A 99 1.23 -14.05 1.24
C PRO A 99 0.35 -12.99 1.91
N VAL A 100 0.94 -11.92 2.45
CA VAL A 100 0.22 -10.85 3.12
C VAL A 100 -0.61 -10.03 2.12
N THR A 101 -0.08 -9.78 0.93
CA THR A 101 -0.83 -9.13 -0.15
C THR A 101 -2.02 -9.97 -0.59
N LYS A 102 -1.84 -11.31 -0.78
CA LYS A 102 -2.97 -12.23 -1.05
C LYS A 102 -4.05 -12.13 0.03
N GLN A 103 -3.66 -12.16 1.32
CA GLN A 103 -4.60 -12.08 2.43
C GLN A 103 -5.35 -10.74 2.48
N LYS A 104 -4.68 -9.62 2.19
CA LYS A 104 -5.34 -8.31 2.09
C LYS A 104 -6.37 -8.29 0.96
N TYR A 105 -6.04 -8.83 -0.21
CA TYR A 105 -7.00 -8.94 -1.31
C TYR A 105 -8.18 -9.85 -0.97
N ALA A 106 -7.94 -10.97 -0.28
CA ALA A 106 -9.03 -11.82 0.18
C ALA A 106 -9.98 -11.08 1.14
N LEU A 107 -9.44 -10.31 2.10
CA LEU A 107 -10.25 -9.49 3.01
C LEU A 107 -10.98 -8.36 2.27
N ALA A 108 -10.35 -7.71 1.31
CA ALA A 108 -11.00 -6.68 0.50
C ALA A 108 -12.13 -7.26 -0.38
N LEU A 109 -11.96 -8.48 -0.91
CA LEU A 109 -13.04 -9.18 -1.61
C LEU A 109 -14.22 -9.46 -0.67
N LEU A 110 -13.97 -9.97 0.54
CA LEU A 110 -15.02 -10.20 1.54
C LEU A 110 -15.70 -8.88 1.95
N ALA A 111 -14.93 -7.81 2.16
CA ALA A 111 -15.46 -6.49 2.48
C ALA A 111 -16.35 -5.92 1.36
N SER A 112 -16.04 -6.22 0.11
CA SER A 112 -16.88 -5.84 -1.04
C SER A 112 -18.23 -6.59 -1.10
N GLY A 113 -18.50 -7.53 -0.19
CA GLY A 113 -19.72 -8.35 -0.16
C GLY A 113 -19.65 -9.62 -0.99
N TYR A 114 -18.46 -10.00 -1.46
CA TYR A 114 -18.26 -11.16 -2.34
C TYR A 114 -17.23 -12.13 -1.78
N SER A 115 -17.26 -13.36 -2.26
CA SER A 115 -16.25 -14.39 -2.01
C SER A 115 -15.90 -15.15 -3.29
N SER A 116 -14.82 -15.92 -3.26
CA SER A 116 -14.45 -16.87 -4.32
C SER A 116 -13.55 -17.94 -3.74
N ASP A 117 -13.24 -19.00 -4.52
CA ASP A 117 -12.29 -20.05 -4.12
C ASP A 117 -10.93 -19.45 -3.70
N PHE A 118 -10.52 -18.32 -4.28
CA PHE A 118 -9.30 -17.60 -3.92
C PHE A 118 -9.21 -17.27 -2.42
N VAL A 119 -10.33 -16.97 -1.75
CA VAL A 119 -10.32 -16.62 -0.32
C VAL A 119 -9.90 -17.81 0.54
N GLN A 120 -10.51 -19.00 0.29
CA GLN A 120 -10.17 -20.21 1.03
C GLN A 120 -8.77 -20.74 0.67
N GLU A 121 -8.38 -20.67 -0.59
CA GLU A 121 -7.02 -21.02 -1.04
C GLU A 121 -5.98 -20.14 -0.37
N THR A 122 -6.23 -18.83 -0.30
CA THR A 122 -5.36 -17.87 0.39
C THR A 122 -5.27 -18.18 1.90
N ALA A 123 -6.38 -18.49 2.56
CA ALA A 123 -6.36 -18.86 3.97
C ALA A 123 -5.49 -20.11 4.21
N ASP A 124 -5.63 -21.13 3.35
CA ASP A 124 -4.88 -22.39 3.46
C ASP A 124 -3.37 -22.23 3.19
N GLU A 125 -3.02 -21.43 2.18
CA GLU A 125 -1.65 -21.29 1.67
C GLU A 125 -0.81 -20.27 2.42
N CYS A 126 -1.43 -19.16 2.91
CA CYS A 126 -0.67 -17.99 3.36
C CYS A 126 -0.44 -17.93 4.87
N VAL A 127 -1.18 -18.71 5.69
CA VAL A 127 -1.05 -18.67 7.15
C VAL A 127 0.37 -19.01 7.59
N GLY A 128 1.02 -18.10 8.33
CA GLY A 128 2.37 -18.27 8.87
C GLY A 128 3.50 -18.25 7.82
N LYS A 129 3.23 -17.89 6.56
CA LYS A 129 4.23 -17.91 5.48
C LYS A 129 5.11 -16.65 5.45
N LEU A 130 4.66 -15.54 6.03
CA LEU A 130 5.41 -14.28 6.04
C LEU A 130 5.25 -13.57 7.39
N GLY A 131 6.13 -13.90 8.34
CA GLY A 131 6.20 -13.25 9.64
C GLY A 131 4.88 -13.23 10.43
N ILE A 132 4.77 -12.30 11.37
CA ILE A 132 3.61 -12.17 12.26
C ILE A 132 2.35 -11.72 11.50
N MET A 133 2.51 -10.86 10.48
CA MET A 133 1.39 -10.28 9.74
C MET A 133 0.57 -11.34 9.00
N SER A 134 1.21 -12.42 8.55
CA SER A 134 0.48 -13.53 7.93
C SER A 134 -0.41 -14.33 8.91
N TYR A 135 -0.17 -14.23 10.21
CA TYR A 135 -1.09 -14.74 11.24
C TYR A 135 -2.18 -13.72 11.56
N VAL A 136 -1.86 -12.42 11.59
CA VAL A 136 -2.84 -11.33 11.81
C VAL A 136 -3.96 -11.42 10.78
N TYR A 137 -3.61 -11.38 9.50
CA TYR A 137 -4.60 -11.43 8.43
C TYR A 137 -5.29 -12.81 8.31
N ALA A 138 -4.59 -13.91 8.63
CA ALA A 138 -5.21 -15.22 8.70
C ALA A 138 -6.28 -15.30 9.81
N LEU A 139 -6.07 -14.63 10.95
CA LEU A 139 -7.06 -14.58 12.02
C LEU A 139 -8.31 -13.80 11.58
N HIS A 140 -8.15 -12.66 10.92
CA HIS A 140 -9.29 -11.93 10.35
C HIS A 140 -10.06 -12.77 9.31
N LEU A 141 -9.38 -13.51 8.43
CA LEU A 141 -10.05 -14.44 7.51
C LEU A 141 -10.80 -15.54 8.27
N ALA A 142 -10.19 -16.12 9.30
CA ALA A 142 -10.80 -17.19 10.09
C ALA A 142 -12.06 -16.73 10.84
N GLU A 143 -12.04 -15.51 11.41
CA GLU A 143 -13.22 -14.92 12.09
C GLU A 143 -14.35 -14.58 11.09
N ASN A 144 -14.04 -14.45 9.81
CA ASN A 144 -15.03 -14.30 8.73
C ASN A 144 -15.44 -15.65 8.08
N GLY A 145 -15.13 -16.78 8.73
CA GLY A 145 -15.56 -18.11 8.28
C GLY A 145 -14.59 -18.82 7.33
N PHE A 146 -13.43 -18.22 7.01
CA PHE A 146 -12.42 -18.76 6.12
C PHE A 146 -11.14 -19.17 6.89
N ALA A 147 -11.32 -20.00 7.90
CA ALA A 147 -10.18 -20.56 8.62
C ALA A 147 -9.35 -21.50 7.71
N PRO A 148 -8.00 -21.48 7.82
CA PRO A 148 -7.17 -22.50 7.19
C PRO A 148 -7.60 -23.91 7.60
N ARG A 149 -7.65 -24.86 6.65
CA ARG A 149 -8.10 -26.24 6.94
C ARG A 149 -7.21 -26.99 7.93
N ASN A 150 -5.96 -26.56 8.09
CA ASN A 150 -4.96 -27.17 8.98
C ASN A 150 -4.76 -26.40 10.29
N MET A 151 -5.44 -25.26 10.50
CA MET A 151 -5.24 -24.40 11.67
C MET A 151 -6.52 -23.62 12.00
N ASP A 152 -7.10 -23.82 13.16
CA ASP A 152 -8.26 -23.05 13.61
C ASP A 152 -7.85 -21.68 14.23
N SER A 153 -8.83 -20.81 14.49
CA SER A 153 -8.60 -19.49 15.08
C SER A 153 -7.81 -19.56 16.39
N LYS A 154 -8.06 -20.56 17.24
CA LYS A 154 -7.34 -20.71 18.53
C LYS A 154 -5.87 -21.05 18.34
N ALA A 155 -5.58 -21.89 17.35
CA ALA A 155 -4.19 -22.21 17.01
C ALA A 155 -3.47 -20.98 16.42
N ILE A 156 -4.15 -20.16 15.60
CA ILE A 156 -3.60 -18.89 15.09
C ILE A 156 -3.34 -17.92 16.25
N VAL A 157 -4.30 -17.75 17.16
CA VAL A 157 -4.12 -16.95 18.39
C VAL A 157 -2.89 -17.44 19.16
N GLY A 158 -2.77 -18.76 19.38
CA GLY A 158 -1.58 -19.31 20.04
C GLY A 158 -0.27 -18.91 19.36
N LYS A 159 -0.23 -18.89 18.02
CA LYS A 159 0.95 -18.44 17.25
C LYS A 159 1.24 -16.95 17.39
N LEU A 160 0.24 -16.11 17.52
CA LEU A 160 0.41 -14.69 17.80
C LEU A 160 0.98 -14.49 19.22
N LEU A 161 0.40 -15.16 20.22
CA LEU A 161 0.86 -15.05 21.62
C LEU A 161 2.32 -15.52 21.80
N GLU A 162 2.77 -16.56 21.05
CA GLU A 162 4.16 -17.02 21.05
C GLU A 162 5.17 -15.96 20.57
N LYS A 163 4.70 -14.91 19.88
CA LYS A 163 5.53 -13.81 19.32
C LYS A 163 5.53 -12.56 20.19
N GLU A 164 4.88 -12.59 21.36
CA GLU A 164 4.93 -11.47 22.29
C GLU A 164 6.37 -11.19 22.73
N LEU A 165 6.75 -9.92 22.72
CA LEU A 165 8.07 -9.47 23.16
C LEU A 165 8.17 -9.42 24.70
N GLU A 166 9.38 -9.57 25.21
CA GLU A 166 9.66 -9.27 26.60
C GLU A 166 9.28 -7.80 26.93
N GLY A 167 8.39 -7.61 27.90
CA GLY A 167 7.81 -6.31 28.22
C GLY A 167 6.54 -5.94 27.44
N GLY A 168 5.98 -6.89 26.67
CA GLY A 168 4.72 -6.72 25.94
C GLY A 168 4.87 -6.18 24.53
N GLY A 169 3.80 -6.29 23.74
CA GLY A 169 3.73 -5.87 22.35
C GLY A 169 4.47 -6.79 21.38
N PHE A 170 4.59 -6.37 20.13
CA PHE A 170 5.02 -7.24 19.03
C PHE A 170 6.01 -6.51 18.12
N ALA A 171 6.71 -7.28 17.29
CA ALA A 171 7.64 -6.83 16.28
C ALA A 171 7.24 -7.36 14.89
N VAL A 172 7.57 -6.64 13.83
CA VAL A 172 7.52 -7.19 12.47
C VAL A 172 8.46 -8.38 12.39
N THR A 173 9.68 -8.20 12.90
CA THR A 173 10.74 -9.20 12.93
C THR A 173 11.66 -9.00 14.13
N GLY A 174 12.28 -10.08 14.59
CA GLY A 174 13.25 -10.04 15.70
C GLY A 174 12.62 -9.56 17.02
N SER A 175 13.26 -8.58 17.67
CA SER A 175 12.87 -8.09 19.00
C SER A 175 12.66 -6.57 19.08
N ILE A 176 12.63 -5.89 17.93
CA ILE A 176 12.39 -4.44 17.87
C ILE A 176 10.89 -4.22 17.95
N PHE A 177 10.44 -3.58 19.02
CA PHE A 177 9.04 -3.23 19.21
C PHE A 177 8.52 -2.34 18.07
N ASP A 178 7.36 -2.69 17.54
CA ASP A 178 6.70 -1.98 16.46
C ASP A 178 5.29 -1.58 16.89
N VAL A 179 4.99 -0.29 16.81
CA VAL A 179 3.71 0.30 17.22
C VAL A 179 2.59 -0.22 16.35
N ASP A 180 2.76 -0.19 15.02
CA ASP A 180 1.72 -0.52 14.05
C ASP A 180 1.39 -2.02 14.10
N VAL A 181 2.42 -2.86 14.10
CA VAL A 181 2.25 -4.32 14.24
C VAL A 181 1.58 -4.67 15.56
N THR A 182 1.97 -4.00 16.65
CA THR A 182 1.32 -4.23 17.95
C THR A 182 -0.16 -3.86 17.88
N ALA A 183 -0.51 -2.70 17.32
CA ALA A 183 -1.89 -2.29 17.15
C ALA A 183 -2.68 -3.29 16.27
N MET A 184 -2.12 -3.73 15.14
CA MET A 184 -2.77 -4.68 14.23
C MET A 184 -2.95 -6.08 14.84
N VAL A 185 -2.00 -6.55 15.67
CA VAL A 185 -2.19 -7.80 16.43
C VAL A 185 -3.33 -7.67 17.44
N LEU A 186 -3.40 -6.54 18.16
CA LEU A 186 -4.47 -6.31 19.12
C LEU A 186 -5.84 -6.21 18.44
N GLN A 187 -5.93 -5.60 17.26
CA GLN A 187 -7.15 -5.61 16.43
C GLN A 187 -7.59 -7.04 16.12
N ALA A 188 -6.66 -7.91 15.70
CA ALA A 188 -6.98 -9.30 15.36
C ALA A 188 -7.37 -10.14 16.59
N LEU A 189 -6.90 -9.77 17.78
CA LEU A 189 -7.23 -10.45 19.04
C LEU A 189 -8.55 -9.97 19.67
N GLU A 190 -9.25 -9.01 19.08
CA GLU A 190 -10.49 -8.41 19.61
C GLU A 190 -11.50 -9.46 20.06
N SER A 191 -11.87 -10.40 19.19
CA SER A 191 -12.84 -11.46 19.50
C SER A 191 -12.41 -12.39 20.64
N PHE A 192 -11.12 -12.41 20.99
CA PHE A 192 -10.50 -13.26 22.01
C PHE A 192 -10.09 -12.48 23.26
N GLN A 193 -10.36 -11.18 23.35
CA GLN A 193 -9.86 -10.30 24.41
C GLN A 193 -10.21 -10.72 25.84
N ASN A 194 -11.29 -11.48 26.00
CA ASN A 194 -11.75 -11.99 27.29
C ASN A 194 -11.22 -13.39 27.65
N GLU A 195 -10.40 -14.02 26.79
CA GLU A 195 -9.80 -15.32 27.08
C GLU A 195 -8.67 -15.17 28.11
N GLU A 196 -8.57 -16.15 29.05
CA GLU A 196 -7.64 -16.11 30.19
C GLU A 196 -6.16 -15.94 29.77
N ASN A 197 -5.77 -16.52 28.65
CA ASN A 197 -4.41 -16.44 28.12
C ASN A 197 -4.18 -15.23 27.19
N VAL A 198 -5.21 -14.59 26.65
CA VAL A 198 -5.13 -13.45 25.72
C VAL A 198 -5.17 -12.12 26.46
N SER A 199 -6.13 -11.96 27.39
CA SER A 199 -6.33 -10.71 28.15
C SER A 199 -5.03 -10.14 28.77
N PRO A 200 -4.17 -10.95 29.44
CA PRO A 200 -2.92 -10.42 30.00
C PRO A 200 -1.91 -9.94 28.94
N VAL A 201 -1.92 -10.53 27.73
CA VAL A 201 -1.05 -10.13 26.63
C VAL A 201 -1.51 -8.77 26.07
N ILE A 202 -2.83 -8.60 25.88
CA ILE A 202 -3.42 -7.32 25.46
C ILE A 202 -3.06 -6.22 26.47
N GLU A 203 -3.24 -6.46 27.78
CA GLU A 203 -2.95 -5.44 28.80
C GLU A 203 -1.46 -5.05 28.86
N ARG A 204 -0.52 -5.98 28.68
CA ARG A 204 0.91 -5.66 28.59
C ARG A 204 1.23 -4.84 27.34
N ALA A 205 0.64 -5.20 26.20
CA ALA A 205 0.82 -4.48 24.94
C ALA A 205 0.24 -3.06 25.03
N LEU A 206 -0.96 -2.88 25.58
CA LEU A 206 -1.57 -1.56 25.83
C LEU A 206 -0.72 -0.70 26.77
N THR A 207 -0.16 -1.31 27.84
CA THR A 207 0.74 -0.61 28.75
C THR A 207 1.97 -0.10 28.00
N ARG A 208 2.61 -0.95 27.19
CA ARG A 208 3.79 -0.57 26.42
C ARG A 208 3.48 0.49 25.37
N LEU A 209 2.37 0.40 24.65
CA LEU A 209 1.91 1.44 23.74
C LEU A 209 1.73 2.78 24.45
N SER A 210 1.09 2.78 25.64
CA SER A 210 0.94 3.99 26.45
C SER A 210 2.28 4.60 26.89
N GLU A 211 3.30 3.78 27.18
CA GLU A 211 4.63 4.23 27.59
C GLU A 211 5.42 4.88 26.45
N VAL A 212 5.23 4.44 25.21
CA VAL A 212 5.94 4.97 24.02
C VAL A 212 5.19 6.10 23.32
N GLN A 213 3.96 6.41 23.76
CA GLN A 213 3.17 7.52 23.22
C GLN A 213 3.88 8.85 23.48
N THR A 214 3.95 9.72 22.49
CA THR A 214 4.59 11.04 22.57
C THR A 214 3.76 12.02 23.41
N GLU A 215 4.37 13.11 23.84
CA GLU A 215 3.67 14.17 24.56
C GLU A 215 2.60 14.89 23.72
N ASN A 216 2.67 14.75 22.39
CA ASN A 216 1.66 15.27 21.45
C ASN A 216 0.47 14.32 21.24
N GLY A 217 0.48 13.15 21.89
CA GLY A 217 -0.56 12.12 21.74
C GLY A 217 -0.32 11.14 20.58
N GLY A 218 0.73 11.35 19.76
CA GLY A 218 1.09 10.51 18.62
C GLY A 218 2.07 9.39 18.98
N PHE A 219 2.64 8.77 17.94
CA PHE A 219 3.56 7.63 18.08
C PHE A 219 4.72 7.75 17.09
N ILE A 220 5.91 7.42 17.59
CA ILE A 220 7.11 7.32 16.75
C ILE A 220 7.29 5.86 16.34
N ASN A 221 7.29 5.60 15.03
CA ASN A 221 7.68 4.32 14.46
C ASN A 221 8.84 4.55 13.47
N TYR A 222 9.86 3.69 13.49
CA TYR A 222 11.09 3.85 12.70
C TYR A 222 11.75 5.26 12.78
N GLY A 223 11.67 5.89 13.95
CA GLY A 223 12.30 7.18 14.23
C GLY A 223 11.50 8.42 13.84
N VAL A 224 10.30 8.26 13.29
CA VAL A 224 9.44 9.36 12.84
C VAL A 224 8.06 9.26 13.47
N GLU A 225 7.53 10.37 14.00
CA GLU A 225 6.12 10.46 14.38
C GLU A 225 5.27 10.59 13.12
N ASN A 226 4.31 9.68 12.93
CA ASN A 226 3.60 9.57 11.65
C ASN A 226 2.10 9.31 11.82
N ALA A 227 1.35 9.65 10.76
CA ALA A 227 -0.11 9.54 10.74
C ALA A 227 -0.59 8.09 10.78
N GLU A 228 0.12 7.17 10.11
CA GLU A 228 -0.28 5.76 10.01
C GLU A 228 -0.27 5.08 11.37
N SER A 229 0.77 5.34 12.19
CA SER A 229 0.83 4.81 13.55
C SER A 229 -0.32 5.32 14.42
N ALA A 230 -0.63 6.63 14.35
CA ALA A 230 -1.78 7.18 15.06
C ALA A 230 -3.10 6.55 14.57
N ALA A 231 -3.27 6.36 13.25
CA ALA A 231 -4.44 5.71 12.67
C ALA A 231 -4.58 4.25 13.13
N GLN A 232 -3.51 3.45 13.12
CA GLN A 232 -3.55 2.06 13.58
C GLN A 232 -3.90 1.95 15.07
N ILE A 233 -3.44 2.87 15.91
CA ILE A 233 -3.81 2.91 17.32
C ILE A 233 -5.29 3.26 17.49
N ILE A 234 -5.84 4.22 16.74
CA ILE A 234 -7.28 4.54 16.78
C ILE A 234 -8.12 3.33 16.39
N ILE A 235 -7.73 2.62 15.31
CA ILE A 235 -8.41 1.41 14.87
C ILE A 235 -8.38 0.33 15.96
N MET A 236 -7.24 0.15 16.61
CA MET A 236 -7.09 -0.77 17.74
C MET A 236 -7.97 -0.38 18.93
N MET A 237 -7.98 0.91 19.29
CA MET A 237 -8.83 1.40 20.38
C MET A 237 -10.30 1.17 20.09
N ALA A 238 -10.76 1.45 18.86
CA ALA A 238 -12.13 1.20 18.42
C ALA A 238 -12.48 -0.30 18.46
N ALA A 239 -11.59 -1.17 17.99
CA ALA A 239 -11.80 -2.62 18.00
C ALA A 239 -11.90 -3.19 19.43
N LEU A 240 -11.12 -2.68 20.37
CA LEU A 240 -11.12 -3.13 21.78
C LEU A 240 -12.13 -2.38 22.67
N ASP A 241 -12.99 -1.53 22.12
CA ASP A 241 -13.95 -0.69 22.84
C ASP A 241 -13.26 0.22 23.89
N ILE A 242 -12.12 0.81 23.52
CA ILE A 242 -11.34 1.74 24.33
C ILE A 242 -11.68 3.18 23.91
N GLU A 243 -12.18 3.98 24.84
CA GLU A 243 -12.50 5.38 24.58
C GLU A 243 -11.25 6.20 24.22
N LEU A 244 -11.36 7.13 23.28
CA LEU A 244 -10.26 8.06 22.91
C LEU A 244 -9.76 8.89 24.10
N THR A 245 -10.60 9.05 25.12
CA THR A 245 -10.30 9.78 26.36
C THR A 245 -9.74 8.89 27.47
N ASP A 246 -9.43 7.61 27.20
CA ASP A 246 -8.79 6.71 28.17
C ASP A 246 -7.47 7.33 28.66
N ASN A 247 -7.32 7.44 29.96
CA ASN A 247 -6.18 8.10 30.59
C ASN A 247 -4.81 7.52 30.21
N ARG A 248 -4.76 6.26 29.75
CA ARG A 248 -3.53 5.63 29.24
C ARG A 248 -3.03 6.32 27.98
N PHE A 249 -3.96 6.79 27.12
CA PHE A 249 -3.69 7.34 25.80
C PHE A 249 -3.93 8.84 25.66
N VAL A 250 -4.01 9.56 26.79
CA VAL A 250 -4.04 11.02 26.82
C VAL A 250 -2.72 11.55 27.40
N LYS A 251 -1.95 12.30 26.61
CA LYS A 251 -0.66 12.89 27.01
C LYS A 251 -0.74 14.42 26.92
N ASN A 252 -0.44 15.10 28.02
CA ASN A 252 -0.54 16.58 28.11
C ASN A 252 -1.89 17.16 27.66
N GLY A 253 -2.97 16.38 27.75
CA GLY A 253 -4.30 16.77 27.29
C GLY A 253 -4.58 16.45 25.83
N ASN A 254 -3.61 15.95 25.06
CA ASN A 254 -3.78 15.52 23.68
C ASN A 254 -4.17 14.02 23.63
N THR A 255 -5.19 13.72 22.86
CA THR A 255 -5.61 12.35 22.50
C THR A 255 -4.87 11.85 21.27
N VAL A 256 -5.01 10.56 20.94
CA VAL A 256 -4.49 10.00 19.69
C VAL A 256 -5.19 10.63 18.48
N LEU A 257 -6.47 11.01 18.63
CA LEU A 257 -7.22 11.70 17.57
C LEU A 257 -6.66 13.11 17.30
N ASP A 258 -6.32 13.86 18.37
CA ASP A 258 -5.68 15.17 18.19
C ASP A 258 -4.35 15.04 17.45
N ALA A 259 -3.57 14.00 17.75
CA ALA A 259 -2.33 13.72 17.04
C ALA A 259 -2.60 13.35 15.56
N LEU A 260 -3.54 12.47 15.25
CA LEU A 260 -3.88 12.12 13.87
C LEU A 260 -4.33 13.36 13.07
N LEU A 261 -5.20 14.19 13.63
CA LEU A 261 -5.69 15.42 12.98
C LEU A 261 -4.56 16.43 12.69
N SER A 262 -3.44 16.39 13.42
CA SER A 262 -2.30 17.28 13.16
C SER A 262 -1.57 16.96 11.84
N PHE A 263 -1.81 15.80 11.24
CA PHE A 263 -1.26 15.40 9.93
C PHE A 263 -2.19 15.75 8.76
N GLN A 264 -3.40 16.28 9.01
CA GLN A 264 -4.32 16.68 7.97
C GLN A 264 -3.77 17.90 7.20
N CYS A 265 -3.78 17.80 5.87
CA CYS A 265 -3.38 18.87 4.96
C CYS A 265 -4.58 19.78 4.64
N GLU A 266 -4.30 21.01 4.19
CA GLU A 266 -5.35 21.98 3.79
C GLU A 266 -6.27 21.47 2.66
N ASN A 267 -5.80 20.52 1.85
CA ASN A 267 -6.56 19.90 0.77
C ASN A 267 -7.47 18.75 1.22
N GLY A 268 -7.50 18.41 2.51
CA GLY A 268 -8.32 17.34 3.09
C GLY A 268 -7.63 15.97 3.16
N GLY A 269 -6.50 15.75 2.47
CA GLY A 269 -5.70 14.53 2.60
C GLY A 269 -4.82 14.55 3.85
N PHE A 270 -4.11 13.45 4.11
CA PHE A 270 -3.20 13.29 5.25
C PHE A 270 -1.76 13.08 4.79
N ALA A 271 -0.83 13.74 5.45
CA ALA A 271 0.60 13.56 5.22
C ALA A 271 1.18 12.49 6.16
N HIS A 272 2.25 11.81 5.71
CA HIS A 272 2.99 10.88 6.57
C HIS A 272 3.58 11.60 7.80
N THR A 273 4.18 12.78 7.60
CA THR A 273 4.75 13.61 8.66
C THR A 273 4.17 15.03 8.60
N ILE A 274 4.13 15.72 9.73
CA ILE A 274 3.60 17.09 9.82
C ILE A 274 4.37 18.01 8.86
N GLY A 275 3.62 18.70 7.99
CA GLY A 275 4.16 19.66 7.03
C GLY A 275 4.63 19.06 5.70
N ALA A 276 4.52 17.74 5.53
CA ALA A 276 4.69 17.09 4.22
C ALA A 276 3.42 17.21 3.36
N GLU A 277 3.51 16.80 2.09
CA GLU A 277 2.35 16.69 1.21
C GLU A 277 1.49 15.47 1.55
N ALA A 278 0.19 15.54 1.21
CA ALA A 278 -0.74 14.44 1.42
C ALA A 278 -0.32 13.21 0.62
N GLY A 279 -0.21 12.07 1.30
CA GLY A 279 0.14 10.77 0.73
C GLY A 279 -1.06 9.83 0.61
N ALA A 280 -1.00 8.86 -0.31
CA ALA A 280 -2.07 7.88 -0.48
C ALA A 280 -2.24 6.98 0.76
N GLN A 281 -1.13 6.45 1.29
CA GLN A 281 -1.14 5.55 2.44
C GLN A 281 -1.64 6.22 3.73
N PRO A 282 -1.09 7.38 4.19
CA PRO A 282 -1.59 8.05 5.38
C PRO A 282 -3.05 8.49 5.25
N THR A 283 -3.48 8.95 4.05
CA THR A 283 -4.86 9.36 3.82
C THR A 283 -5.83 8.17 3.91
N ALA A 284 -5.50 7.03 3.30
CA ALA A 284 -6.34 5.84 3.34
C ALA A 284 -6.44 5.24 4.76
N GLN A 285 -5.34 5.20 5.52
CA GLN A 285 -5.36 4.70 6.89
C GLN A 285 -6.07 5.66 7.84
N ALA A 286 -5.94 6.98 7.66
CA ALA A 286 -6.74 7.95 8.41
C ALA A 286 -8.24 7.78 8.11
N TYR A 287 -8.65 7.62 6.85
CA TYR A 287 -10.03 7.32 6.48
C TYR A 287 -10.57 6.09 7.22
N LEU A 288 -9.78 5.01 7.24
CA LEU A 288 -10.17 3.78 7.93
C LEU A 288 -10.27 3.96 9.44
N ALA A 289 -9.39 4.76 10.05
CA ALA A 289 -9.46 5.08 11.47
C ALA A 289 -10.76 5.84 11.82
N PHE A 290 -11.18 6.79 10.98
CA PHE A 290 -12.46 7.48 11.17
C PHE A 290 -13.66 6.55 10.97
N CYS A 291 -13.60 5.58 10.04
CA CYS A 291 -14.63 4.56 9.90
C CYS A 291 -14.71 3.64 11.13
N ALA A 292 -13.57 3.27 11.71
CA ALA A 292 -13.51 2.44 12.91
C ALA A 292 -14.12 3.15 14.14
N LEU A 293 -13.93 4.45 14.27
CA LEU A 293 -14.56 5.24 15.34
C LEU A 293 -16.09 5.23 15.28
N GLU A 294 -16.69 5.09 14.09
CA GLU A 294 -18.15 5.02 13.92
C GLU A 294 -18.69 3.60 14.11
N ASN A 295 -17.93 2.57 13.70
CA ASN A 295 -18.45 1.21 13.55
C ASN A 295 -17.75 0.18 14.45
N GLY A 296 -16.71 0.55 15.17
CA GLY A 296 -15.86 -0.38 15.91
C GLY A 296 -14.94 -1.17 14.97
N SER A 297 -14.90 -2.50 15.09
CA SER A 297 -14.12 -3.35 14.20
C SER A 297 -14.70 -3.38 12.78
N PHE A 298 -13.84 -3.17 11.77
CA PHE A 298 -14.22 -3.20 10.35
C PHE A 298 -13.93 -4.55 9.67
N TYR A 299 -13.51 -5.57 10.41
CA TYR A 299 -13.26 -6.91 9.88
C TYR A 299 -14.42 -7.89 10.08
N GLY A 300 -15.55 -7.48 10.64
CA GLY A 300 -16.76 -8.28 10.74
C GLY A 300 -17.59 -8.18 9.44
N LEU A 301 -17.47 -9.18 8.55
CA LEU A 301 -18.04 -9.16 7.20
C LEU A 301 -19.20 -10.13 7.10
N ASN A 302 -20.33 -9.75 6.50
CA ASN A 302 -21.55 -10.54 6.42
C ASN A 302 -22.19 -10.47 5.02
N GLY A 303 -22.92 -11.52 4.63
CA GLY A 303 -23.78 -11.52 3.43
C GLY A 303 -23.01 -11.62 2.11
N LEU A 304 -22.16 -12.65 2.00
CA LEU A 304 -21.25 -12.80 0.86
C LEU A 304 -21.91 -13.53 -0.31
N ASP A 305 -21.85 -12.91 -1.50
CA ASP A 305 -22.17 -13.52 -2.78
C ASP A 305 -20.95 -14.26 -3.35
N ASP A 306 -21.12 -15.54 -3.76
CA ASP A 306 -20.03 -16.38 -4.25
C ASP A 306 -19.77 -16.14 -5.75
N LEU A 307 -18.54 -15.73 -6.08
CA LEU A 307 -18.03 -15.53 -7.44
C LEU A 307 -17.23 -16.70 -8.01
N SER A 308 -17.10 -17.83 -7.29
CA SER A 308 -16.31 -19.01 -7.74
C SER A 308 -16.80 -19.61 -9.06
N HIS A 309 -18.08 -19.40 -9.42
CA HIS A 309 -18.66 -19.88 -10.68
C HIS A 309 -18.42 -18.95 -11.89
N ILE A 310 -17.80 -17.80 -11.68
CA ILE A 310 -17.37 -16.95 -12.80
C ILE A 310 -16.19 -17.65 -13.46
N VAL A 311 -16.51 -18.45 -14.51
CA VAL A 311 -15.51 -19.05 -15.36
C VAL A 311 -14.81 -17.92 -16.09
N TYR A 312 -13.61 -17.58 -15.65
CA TYR A 312 -12.69 -16.79 -16.45
C TYR A 312 -12.39 -17.61 -17.72
N THR A 313 -12.94 -17.19 -18.85
CA THR A 313 -12.42 -17.62 -20.14
C THR A 313 -11.24 -16.70 -20.39
N PRO A 314 -9.99 -17.19 -20.28
CA PRO A 314 -8.87 -16.42 -20.78
C PRO A 314 -9.25 -16.00 -22.18
N SER A 315 -9.17 -14.72 -22.51
CA SER A 315 -9.20 -14.32 -23.89
C SER A 315 -8.03 -15.06 -24.52
N SER A 316 -8.33 -16.17 -25.21
CA SER A 316 -7.37 -16.88 -26.03
C SER A 316 -7.17 -16.07 -27.32
N GLU A 317 -6.69 -14.86 -27.14
CA GLU A 317 -5.85 -14.23 -28.12
C GLU A 317 -4.42 -14.55 -27.65
N ALA A 318 -4.01 -15.81 -27.92
CA ALA A 318 -2.66 -16.01 -28.36
C ALA A 318 -2.51 -15.04 -29.54
N GLU A 319 -1.86 -13.91 -29.28
CA GLU A 319 -1.33 -13.08 -30.34
C GLU A 319 -0.45 -14.01 -31.18
N GLU A 320 -1.01 -14.49 -32.30
CA GLU A 320 -0.18 -14.72 -33.46
C GLU A 320 0.57 -13.42 -33.66
N GLU A 321 1.89 -13.44 -33.62
CA GLU A 321 2.75 -12.32 -33.97
C GLU A 321 2.40 -11.90 -35.41
N GLU A 322 1.35 -11.08 -35.56
CA GLU A 322 1.15 -10.30 -36.76
C GLU A 322 2.36 -9.36 -36.89
N PRO A 323 2.92 -9.18 -38.07
CA PRO A 323 4.04 -8.28 -38.28
C PRO A 323 3.62 -6.89 -37.80
N THR A 324 4.21 -6.46 -36.70
CA THR A 324 3.87 -5.21 -35.97
C THR A 324 4.12 -4.02 -36.89
N VAL A 325 3.10 -3.63 -37.63
CA VAL A 325 3.11 -2.35 -38.35
C VAL A 325 3.21 -1.27 -37.29
N SER A 326 4.34 -0.57 -37.28
CA SER A 326 4.60 0.50 -36.27
C SER A 326 3.35 1.37 -36.10
N TRP A 327 2.89 1.59 -34.85
CA TRP A 327 1.75 2.45 -34.52
C TRP A 327 1.82 3.82 -35.23
N ARG A 328 3.02 4.31 -35.55
CA ARG A 328 3.28 5.53 -36.32
C ARG A 328 2.65 5.48 -37.73
N ILE A 329 2.61 4.30 -38.37
CA ILE A 329 1.98 4.13 -39.67
C ILE A 329 0.45 4.25 -39.55
N TYR A 330 -0.16 3.67 -38.53
CA TYR A 330 -1.60 3.83 -38.26
C TYR A 330 -1.95 5.29 -37.97
N ALA A 331 -1.16 5.97 -37.16
CA ALA A 331 -1.38 7.36 -36.86
C ALA A 331 -1.26 8.26 -38.12
N LEU A 332 -0.30 8.00 -39.01
CA LEU A 332 -0.18 8.72 -40.29
C LEU A 332 -1.36 8.43 -41.23
N ILE A 333 -1.88 7.20 -41.27
CA ILE A 333 -3.09 6.86 -42.03
C ILE A 333 -4.29 7.65 -41.53
N VAL A 334 -4.48 7.74 -40.19
CA VAL A 334 -5.58 8.50 -39.58
C VAL A 334 -5.46 9.99 -39.88
N ILE A 335 -4.25 10.57 -39.82
CA ILE A 335 -4.01 11.97 -40.19
C ILE A 335 -4.30 12.20 -41.68
N GLY A 336 -3.84 11.31 -42.56
CA GLY A 336 -4.12 11.38 -43.98
C GLY A 336 -5.62 11.34 -44.28
N ALA A 337 -6.36 10.42 -43.63
CA ALA A 337 -7.82 10.36 -43.75
C ALA A 337 -8.51 11.64 -43.27
N ALA A 338 -8.05 12.22 -42.16
CA ALA A 338 -8.59 13.47 -41.62
C ALA A 338 -8.34 14.65 -42.57
N VAL A 339 -7.17 14.75 -43.20
CA VAL A 339 -6.86 15.76 -44.22
C VAL A 339 -7.77 15.63 -45.42
N ILE A 340 -7.98 14.41 -45.96
CA ILE A 340 -8.88 14.14 -47.06
C ILE A 340 -10.31 14.53 -46.70
N LEU A 341 -10.80 14.13 -45.52
CA LEU A 341 -12.12 14.50 -45.02
C LEU A 341 -12.27 16.03 -44.91
N GLY A 342 -11.27 16.71 -44.40
CA GLY A 342 -11.23 18.17 -44.31
C GLY A 342 -11.34 18.82 -45.71
N TRP A 343 -10.64 18.32 -46.71
CA TRP A 343 -10.75 18.79 -48.08
C TRP A 343 -12.16 18.54 -48.67
N LEU A 344 -12.77 17.38 -48.43
CA LEU A 344 -14.14 17.09 -48.86
C LEU A 344 -15.14 18.07 -48.20
N LEU A 345 -15.00 18.36 -46.92
CA LEU A 345 -15.85 19.32 -46.22
C LEU A 345 -15.70 20.73 -46.80
N LEU A 346 -14.48 21.18 -47.13
CA LEU A 346 -14.25 22.45 -47.80
C LEU A 346 -14.95 22.53 -49.16
N ILE A 347 -14.99 21.43 -49.93
CA ILE A 347 -15.71 21.34 -51.19
C ILE A 347 -17.23 21.44 -50.98
N ILE A 348 -17.78 20.67 -50.03
CA ILE A 348 -19.21 20.63 -49.69
C ILE A 348 -19.69 22.00 -49.22
N PHE A 349 -18.95 22.64 -48.33
CA PHE A 349 -19.27 24.01 -47.81
C PHE A 349 -18.91 25.14 -48.76
N LYS A 350 -18.49 24.83 -50.02
CA LYS A 350 -18.13 25.80 -51.05
C LYS A 350 -16.98 26.75 -50.64
N LYS A 351 -16.16 26.40 -49.67
CA LYS A 351 -14.97 27.17 -49.23
C LYS A 351 -13.73 26.82 -50.09
N ARG A 352 -13.85 26.82 -51.39
CA ARG A 352 -12.87 26.29 -52.37
C ARG A 352 -11.65 27.20 -52.64
N HIS A 353 -11.32 28.12 -51.71
CA HIS A 353 -10.13 28.93 -51.84
C HIS A 353 -8.87 28.09 -51.54
N TYR A 354 -7.86 28.11 -52.40
CA TYR A 354 -6.66 27.26 -52.27
C TYR A 354 -5.97 27.39 -50.88
N LYS A 355 -6.03 28.60 -50.26
CA LYS A 355 -5.45 28.81 -48.91
C LYS A 355 -6.08 27.92 -47.83
N ASN A 356 -7.36 27.57 -47.95
CA ASN A 356 -8.05 26.69 -47.00
C ASN A 356 -7.54 25.24 -47.13
N PHE A 357 -7.33 24.76 -48.34
CA PHE A 357 -6.75 23.44 -48.60
C PHE A 357 -5.31 23.37 -48.12
N LEU A 358 -4.53 24.41 -48.38
CA LEU A 358 -3.14 24.54 -47.89
C LEU A 358 -3.09 24.54 -46.37
N LEU A 359 -4.00 25.24 -45.69
CA LEU A 359 -4.08 25.26 -44.23
C LEU A 359 -4.32 23.88 -43.63
N VAL A 360 -5.32 23.13 -44.18
CA VAL A 360 -5.63 21.77 -43.73
C VAL A 360 -4.45 20.83 -43.96
N PHE A 361 -3.77 20.95 -45.10
CA PHE A 361 -2.55 20.19 -45.41
C PHE A 361 -1.41 20.50 -44.41
N LEU A 362 -1.15 21.79 -44.17
CA LEU A 362 -0.09 22.22 -43.22
C LEU A 362 -0.39 21.72 -41.79
N LEU A 363 -1.65 21.75 -41.36
CA LEU A 363 -2.05 21.22 -40.04
C LEU A 363 -1.77 19.71 -39.96
N GLY A 364 -2.12 18.96 -41.00
CA GLY A 364 -1.81 17.52 -41.09
C GLY A 364 -0.31 17.24 -41.10
N ALA A 365 0.46 18.06 -41.85
CA ALA A 365 1.92 17.96 -41.91
C ALA A 365 2.59 18.21 -40.55
N VAL A 366 2.11 19.23 -39.80
CA VAL A 366 2.60 19.52 -38.44
C VAL A 366 2.29 18.38 -37.48
N LEU A 367 1.08 17.82 -37.51
CA LEU A 367 0.71 16.67 -36.69
C LEU A 367 1.54 15.43 -37.06
N GLY A 368 1.77 15.19 -38.37
CA GLY A 368 2.66 14.11 -38.82
C GLY A 368 4.10 14.29 -38.32
N LEU A 369 4.62 15.54 -38.37
CA LEU A 369 5.96 15.85 -37.85
C LEU A 369 6.05 15.61 -36.34
N LEU A 370 5.02 15.98 -35.57
CA LEU A 370 4.96 15.74 -34.12
C LEU A 370 5.03 14.24 -33.81
N ILE A 371 4.37 13.37 -34.58
CA ILE A 371 4.43 11.91 -34.40
C ILE A 371 5.86 11.38 -34.61
N PHE A 372 6.64 11.98 -35.48
CA PHE A 372 8.03 11.60 -35.70
C PHE A 372 8.97 12.15 -34.61
N THR A 373 8.64 13.28 -33.99
CA THR A 373 9.46 13.90 -32.93
C THR A 373 9.13 13.41 -31.54
N LEU A 374 7.93 12.83 -31.32
CA LEU A 374 7.56 12.23 -30.04
C LEU A 374 8.10 10.79 -29.98
N ASP A 375 8.97 10.54 -29.03
CA ASP A 375 9.55 9.21 -28.79
C ASP A 375 8.63 8.44 -27.83
N PHE A 376 7.64 7.73 -28.42
CA PHE A 376 6.81 6.80 -27.67
C PHE A 376 7.51 5.45 -27.69
N GLN A 377 8.06 5.04 -26.55
CA GLN A 377 8.60 3.71 -26.38
C GLN A 377 7.45 2.72 -26.11
N SER A 378 7.54 1.51 -26.64
CA SER A 378 6.65 0.42 -26.25
C SER A 378 6.99 -0.01 -24.81
N ALA A 379 6.07 -0.70 -24.13
CA ALA A 379 6.37 -1.27 -22.82
C ALA A 379 7.61 -2.18 -22.88
N ASP A 380 7.79 -2.92 -23.97
CA ASP A 380 8.95 -3.79 -24.19
C ASP A 380 10.26 -3.02 -24.36
N ASP A 381 10.21 -1.84 -24.98
CA ASP A 381 11.37 -0.96 -25.13
C ASP A 381 11.68 -0.22 -23.82
N TYR A 382 10.65 0.08 -23.01
CA TYR A 382 10.81 0.70 -21.71
C TYR A 382 11.40 -0.28 -20.69
N TYR A 383 10.88 -1.49 -20.64
CA TYR A 383 11.42 -2.58 -19.81
C TYR A 383 12.44 -3.37 -20.61
N GLY A 384 13.71 -3.33 -20.22
CA GLY A 384 14.80 -4.08 -20.86
C GLY A 384 15.90 -3.22 -21.47
N THR A 385 15.81 -1.89 -21.32
CA THR A 385 16.86 -0.95 -21.71
C THR A 385 17.24 -0.02 -20.58
N GLN A 386 18.53 0.25 -20.46
CA GLN A 386 19.02 1.32 -19.57
C GLN A 386 18.63 2.69 -20.18
N SER A 387 18.24 3.62 -19.33
CA SER A 387 17.92 4.98 -19.77
C SER A 387 19.17 5.75 -20.16
N PRO A 388 19.31 6.27 -21.39
CA PRO A 388 20.40 7.15 -21.73
C PRO A 388 20.29 8.46 -20.92
N LYS A 389 21.35 8.82 -20.18
CA LYS A 389 21.41 10.03 -19.37
C LYS A 389 22.31 11.05 -20.09
N GLU A 390 21.70 12.07 -20.71
CA GLU A 390 22.42 13.12 -21.43
C GLU A 390 23.35 13.95 -20.52
N ASN A 391 23.08 13.99 -19.20
CA ASN A 391 23.83 14.75 -18.21
C ASN A 391 24.50 13.80 -17.18
N ALA A 392 25.00 12.64 -17.63
CA ALA A 392 25.73 11.75 -16.73
C ALA A 392 27.01 12.42 -16.21
N ILE A 393 27.21 12.35 -14.89
CA ILE A 393 28.42 12.86 -14.20
C ILE A 393 29.47 11.78 -14.00
N GLY A 394 29.14 10.51 -14.26
CA GLY A 394 29.99 9.37 -14.11
C GLY A 394 29.24 8.05 -14.30
N THR A 395 29.79 6.97 -13.75
CA THR A 395 29.15 5.64 -13.75
C THR A 395 29.23 5.01 -12.37
N VAL A 396 28.27 4.13 -12.05
CA VAL A 396 28.25 3.30 -10.85
C VAL A 396 28.01 1.85 -11.25
N THR A 397 28.36 0.90 -10.40
CA THR A 397 28.01 -0.50 -10.64
C THR A 397 27.03 -0.99 -9.61
N LEU A 398 26.08 -1.84 -10.04
CA LEU A 398 25.10 -2.46 -9.17
C LEU A 398 25.05 -3.97 -9.38
N GLU A 399 24.97 -4.72 -8.27
CA GLU A 399 24.84 -6.17 -8.21
C GLU A 399 23.74 -6.54 -7.22
N ILE A 400 22.94 -7.61 -7.50
CA ILE A 400 21.90 -8.12 -6.61
C ILE A 400 22.19 -9.60 -6.33
N ARG A 401 22.38 -9.95 -5.06
CA ARG A 401 22.85 -11.26 -4.61
C ARG A 401 21.97 -11.88 -3.53
N CYS A 402 21.85 -13.22 -3.60
CA CYS A 402 21.18 -14.04 -2.60
C CYS A 402 22.01 -15.29 -2.22
N ASP A 403 23.34 -15.16 -2.16
CA ASP A 403 24.28 -16.26 -1.91
C ASP A 403 24.01 -17.03 -0.63
N VAL A 404 23.45 -16.38 0.38
CA VAL A 404 23.07 -17.02 1.65
C VAL A 404 22.06 -18.15 1.49
N LEU A 405 21.36 -18.21 0.34
CA LEU A 405 20.40 -19.26 0.00
C LEU A 405 21.00 -20.38 -0.84
N ASN A 406 22.24 -20.28 -1.30
CA ASN A 406 22.89 -21.31 -2.14
C ASN A 406 22.84 -22.68 -1.46
N GLY A 407 22.18 -23.65 -2.14
CA GLY A 407 22.00 -25.01 -1.64
C GLY A 407 21.07 -25.14 -0.42
N LYS A 408 20.33 -24.10 -0.04
CA LYS A 408 19.38 -24.10 1.08
C LYS A 408 17.91 -24.06 0.65
N THR A 409 17.64 -23.85 -0.62
CA THR A 409 16.29 -23.78 -1.18
C THR A 409 16.24 -24.37 -2.59
N ASP A 410 15.09 -24.97 -2.94
CA ASP A 410 14.81 -25.50 -4.28
C ASP A 410 13.85 -24.56 -5.07
N LEU A 411 13.70 -23.30 -4.63
CA LEU A 411 12.81 -22.33 -5.25
C LEU A 411 13.36 -21.91 -6.63
N SER A 412 12.56 -22.04 -7.67
CA SER A 412 12.96 -21.83 -9.06
C SER A 412 13.37 -20.39 -9.38
N TYR A 413 12.93 -19.42 -8.60
CA TYR A 413 13.29 -18.00 -8.74
C TYR A 413 14.55 -17.60 -7.97
N VAL A 414 15.17 -18.51 -7.20
CA VAL A 414 16.47 -18.31 -6.56
C VAL A 414 17.54 -18.90 -7.45
N PRO A 415 18.43 -18.08 -8.04
CA PRO A 415 19.50 -18.58 -8.90
C PRO A 415 20.48 -19.49 -8.15
N GLU A 416 20.88 -20.62 -8.75
CA GLU A 416 21.81 -21.57 -8.15
C GLU A 416 23.19 -20.95 -7.79
N ASN A 417 23.59 -19.90 -8.53
CA ASN A 417 24.83 -19.17 -8.30
C ASN A 417 24.66 -17.97 -7.35
N GLY A 418 23.47 -17.77 -6.76
CA GLY A 418 23.18 -16.67 -5.82
C GLY A 418 23.18 -15.27 -6.43
N SER A 419 23.18 -15.13 -7.76
CA SER A 419 23.20 -13.83 -8.44
C SER A 419 21.88 -13.60 -9.20
N ILE A 420 21.06 -12.67 -8.70
CA ILE A 420 19.82 -12.20 -9.38
C ILE A 420 20.21 -11.20 -10.48
N LEU A 421 21.17 -10.31 -10.21
CA LEU A 421 21.77 -9.42 -11.19
C LEU A 421 23.29 -9.47 -11.02
N VAL A 422 24.00 -9.81 -12.07
CA VAL A 422 25.46 -9.73 -12.10
C VAL A 422 25.91 -8.26 -12.08
N LYS A 423 27.13 -7.99 -11.63
CA LYS A 423 27.69 -6.64 -11.58
C LYS A 423 27.53 -5.95 -12.93
N THR A 424 26.67 -4.93 -12.96
CA THR A 424 26.25 -4.20 -14.15
C THR A 424 26.53 -2.71 -13.94
N GLU A 425 27.05 -2.04 -14.99
CA GLU A 425 27.37 -0.62 -14.97
C GLU A 425 26.16 0.22 -15.39
N PHE A 426 25.91 1.32 -14.69
CA PHE A 426 24.86 2.29 -14.94
C PHE A 426 25.44 3.70 -15.00
N ALA A 427 24.92 4.53 -15.91
CA ALA A 427 25.24 5.94 -15.94
C ALA A 427 24.67 6.64 -14.68
N LEU A 428 25.44 7.56 -14.08
CA LEU A 428 25.05 8.31 -12.89
C LEU A 428 24.76 9.76 -13.25
N ALA A 429 23.56 10.26 -12.92
CA ALA A 429 23.24 11.68 -12.98
C ALA A 429 23.46 12.36 -11.61
N GLU A 430 23.56 13.69 -11.58
CA GLU A 430 23.78 14.43 -10.34
C GLU A 430 22.61 14.26 -9.36
N GLY A 431 22.93 13.87 -8.12
CA GLY A 431 21.96 13.75 -7.04
C GLY A 431 21.17 12.43 -7.01
N GLU A 432 21.46 11.48 -7.89
CA GLU A 432 20.84 10.14 -7.82
C GLU A 432 21.24 9.36 -6.57
N SER A 433 20.31 8.59 -6.07
CA SER A 433 20.46 7.73 -4.89
C SER A 433 20.66 6.26 -5.27
N VAL A 434 20.97 5.44 -4.27
CA VAL A 434 21.01 3.98 -4.41
C VAL A 434 19.68 3.42 -4.91
N PHE A 435 18.56 4.00 -4.48
CA PHE A 435 17.22 3.60 -4.93
C PHE A 435 17.01 3.93 -6.42
N ASP A 436 17.39 5.12 -6.88
CA ASP A 436 17.21 5.53 -8.28
C ASP A 436 17.94 4.57 -9.24
N ILE A 437 19.17 4.17 -8.89
CA ILE A 437 19.94 3.20 -9.68
C ILE A 437 19.37 1.78 -9.56
N LEU A 438 18.85 1.38 -8.38
CA LEU A 438 18.19 0.09 -8.22
C LEU A 438 16.92 0.03 -9.08
N GLU A 439 16.08 1.08 -9.07
CA GLU A 439 14.87 1.16 -9.89
C GLU A 439 15.19 1.04 -11.39
N GLU A 440 16.21 1.74 -11.86
CA GLU A 440 16.68 1.60 -13.24
C GLU A 440 17.18 0.18 -13.53
N ALA A 441 17.96 -0.40 -12.62
CA ALA A 441 18.54 -1.74 -12.78
C ALA A 441 17.46 -2.82 -12.88
N VAL A 442 16.46 -2.82 -11.99
CA VAL A 442 15.38 -3.81 -12.00
C VAL A 442 14.47 -3.64 -13.23
N ARG A 443 14.20 -2.39 -13.64
CA ARG A 443 13.44 -2.08 -14.85
C ARG A 443 14.19 -2.58 -16.11
N ALA A 444 15.47 -2.24 -16.24
CA ALA A 444 16.29 -2.62 -17.40
C ALA A 444 16.46 -4.14 -17.53
N ASN A 445 16.48 -4.86 -16.42
CA ASN A 445 16.70 -6.32 -16.40
C ASN A 445 15.40 -7.12 -16.16
N ARG A 446 14.22 -6.45 -16.17
CA ARG A 446 12.90 -7.09 -15.94
C ARG A 446 12.85 -7.88 -14.62
N ILE A 447 13.55 -7.39 -13.59
CA ILE A 447 13.55 -7.99 -12.26
C ILE A 447 12.35 -7.42 -11.49
N GLN A 448 11.56 -8.29 -10.90
CA GLN A 448 10.46 -7.87 -10.04
C GLN A 448 11.04 -7.15 -8.80
N MET A 449 10.47 -6.01 -8.45
CA MET A 449 10.77 -5.26 -7.23
C MET A 449 9.48 -4.87 -6.51
N GLU A 450 9.47 -5.04 -5.21
CA GLU A 450 8.46 -4.48 -4.33
C GLU A 450 9.15 -3.65 -3.25
N TYR A 451 8.65 -2.45 -3.02
CA TYR A 451 9.12 -1.55 -1.97
C TYR A 451 7.94 -0.90 -1.24
N GLY A 452 8.19 -0.38 -0.05
CA GLY A 452 7.24 0.40 0.72
C GLY A 452 7.83 1.75 1.10
N GLY A 453 6.99 2.65 1.61
CA GLY A 453 7.39 4.01 1.96
C GLY A 453 7.49 4.94 0.75
N THR A 454 7.76 6.21 1.02
CA THR A 454 7.92 7.26 0.02
C THR A 454 9.09 8.16 0.37
N GLY A 455 9.72 8.80 -0.65
CA GLY A 455 10.84 9.70 -0.44
C GLY A 455 11.99 9.00 0.29
N GLU A 456 12.52 9.60 1.34
CA GLU A 456 13.66 9.07 2.10
C GLU A 456 13.37 7.80 2.91
N LEU A 457 12.08 7.46 3.10
CA LEU A 457 11.61 6.30 3.85
C LEU A 457 11.39 5.06 2.97
N ILE A 458 11.82 5.08 1.73
CA ILE A 458 11.72 3.93 0.83
C ILE A 458 12.48 2.74 1.42
N TYR A 459 11.78 1.60 1.49
CA TYR A 459 12.28 0.35 2.01
C TYR A 459 11.98 -0.79 1.03
N ILE A 460 12.99 -1.57 0.68
CA ILE A 460 12.87 -2.66 -0.29
C ILE A 460 12.33 -3.91 0.40
N LYS A 461 11.14 -4.33 0.02
CA LYS A 461 10.46 -5.53 0.52
C LYS A 461 10.86 -6.79 -0.22
N GLY A 462 11.07 -6.69 -1.54
CA GLY A 462 11.37 -7.85 -2.36
C GLY A 462 12.10 -7.49 -3.66
N LEU A 463 13.02 -8.36 -4.09
CA LEU A 463 13.72 -8.32 -5.38
C LEU A 463 13.74 -9.72 -5.99
N GLY A 464 13.37 -9.85 -7.27
CA GLY A 464 13.40 -11.14 -7.98
C GLY A 464 12.52 -12.20 -7.32
N TYR A 465 11.33 -11.80 -6.82
CA TYR A 465 10.37 -12.66 -6.09
C TYR A 465 10.88 -13.16 -4.72
N LEU A 466 12.04 -12.71 -4.27
CA LEU A 466 12.60 -13.04 -2.96
C LEU A 466 12.30 -11.91 -1.97
N TYR A 467 11.39 -12.19 -1.04
CA TYR A 467 10.84 -11.20 -0.11
C TYR A 467 11.53 -11.24 1.25
N GLU A 468 11.45 -10.12 1.96
CA GLU A 468 11.75 -10.07 3.39
C GLU A 468 10.92 -11.10 4.15
N LEU A 469 11.43 -11.58 5.28
CA LEU A 469 10.79 -12.56 6.16
C LEU A 469 10.47 -13.93 5.53
N ALA A 470 10.69 -14.13 4.22
CA ALA A 470 10.38 -15.38 3.52
C ALA A 470 11.24 -16.58 4.00
N HIS A 471 12.43 -16.33 4.54
CA HIS A 471 13.38 -17.35 5.01
C HIS A 471 13.75 -17.17 6.49
N GLY A 472 12.78 -16.73 7.30
CA GLY A 472 12.91 -16.49 8.74
C GLY A 472 12.77 -15.01 9.11
N ASP A 473 12.49 -14.75 10.38
CA ASP A 473 12.11 -13.44 10.93
C ASP A 473 13.21 -12.35 10.79
N LEU A 474 14.44 -12.73 10.46
CA LEU A 474 15.57 -11.80 10.27
C LEU A 474 16.03 -11.73 8.80
N SER A 475 15.27 -12.39 7.88
CA SER A 475 15.62 -12.39 6.48
C SER A 475 15.06 -11.14 5.77
N GLY A 476 15.83 -10.61 4.82
CA GLY A 476 15.44 -9.42 4.07
C GLY A 476 16.58 -8.89 3.20
N TRP A 477 16.39 -7.70 2.67
CA TRP A 477 17.35 -7.05 1.78
C TRP A 477 18.14 -5.97 2.51
N VAL A 478 19.47 -6.01 2.33
CA VAL A 478 20.39 -4.99 2.82
C VAL A 478 21.29 -4.53 1.67
N TYR A 479 21.72 -3.27 1.69
CA TYR A 479 22.62 -2.76 0.66
C TYR A 479 23.94 -2.29 1.25
N TYR A 480 24.95 -2.37 0.42
CA TYR A 480 26.32 -1.91 0.69
C TYR A 480 26.75 -0.97 -0.43
N VAL A 481 27.53 0.04 -0.09
CA VAL A 481 28.21 0.90 -1.04
C VAL A 481 29.69 0.85 -0.72
N ASN A 482 30.51 0.47 -1.71
CA ASN A 482 31.95 0.31 -1.57
C ASN A 482 32.36 -0.64 -0.42
N GLY A 483 31.55 -1.70 -0.17
CA GLY A 483 31.77 -2.69 0.88
C GLY A 483 31.32 -2.26 2.28
N GLU A 484 30.79 -1.04 2.47
CA GLU A 484 30.27 -0.56 3.74
C GLU A 484 28.73 -0.51 3.73
N SER A 485 28.08 -0.90 4.84
CA SER A 485 26.63 -0.78 5.01
C SER A 485 26.31 0.61 5.54
N PRO A 486 25.67 1.49 4.74
CA PRO A 486 25.32 2.83 5.20
C PRO A 486 24.25 2.80 6.31
N SER A 487 24.29 3.80 7.18
CA SER A 487 23.32 3.98 8.27
C SER A 487 22.03 4.73 7.84
N VAL A 488 21.86 4.99 6.54
CA VAL A 488 20.74 5.72 5.96
C VAL A 488 19.97 4.84 4.96
N GLY A 489 18.71 5.19 4.68
CA GLY A 489 17.89 4.49 3.69
C GLY A 489 18.45 4.63 2.26
N CYS A 490 18.13 3.66 1.39
CA CYS A 490 18.67 3.61 0.02
C CYS A 490 18.27 4.83 -0.84
N ALA A 491 17.15 5.47 -0.57
CA ALA A 491 16.73 6.69 -1.25
C ALA A 491 17.42 7.96 -0.74
N SER A 492 17.98 7.91 0.50
CA SER A 492 18.71 9.03 1.10
C SER A 492 20.19 9.03 0.73
N TYR A 493 20.78 7.86 0.43
CA TYR A 493 22.19 7.77 0.10
C TYR A 493 22.47 8.27 -1.32
N LYS A 494 23.18 9.39 -1.45
CA LYS A 494 23.55 10.00 -2.75
C LYS A 494 24.87 9.41 -3.24
N LEU A 495 24.87 8.97 -4.49
CA LEU A 495 25.97 8.28 -5.13
C LEU A 495 27.00 9.24 -5.71
N SER A 496 28.23 8.76 -5.82
CA SER A 496 29.36 9.39 -6.47
C SER A 496 29.89 8.54 -7.63
N ASP A 497 30.59 9.18 -8.56
CA ASP A 497 31.23 8.46 -9.68
C ASP A 497 32.17 7.35 -9.17
N GLY A 498 32.02 6.17 -9.75
CA GLY A 498 32.80 4.99 -9.41
C GLY A 498 32.28 4.15 -8.23
N ASP A 499 31.16 4.56 -7.59
CA ASP A 499 30.58 3.78 -6.49
C ASP A 499 30.15 2.37 -6.94
N THR A 500 30.37 1.38 -6.06
CA THR A 500 29.94 0.00 -6.24
C THR A 500 28.83 -0.32 -5.27
N ILE A 501 27.64 -0.64 -5.78
CA ILE A 501 26.43 -0.95 -5.00
C ILE A 501 26.23 -2.46 -5.04
N VAL A 502 26.05 -3.08 -3.87
CA VAL A 502 25.69 -4.50 -3.78
C VAL A 502 24.47 -4.65 -2.88
N TRP A 503 23.39 -5.19 -3.43
CA TRP A 503 22.23 -5.62 -2.66
C TRP A 503 22.38 -7.09 -2.30
N HIS A 504 22.31 -7.39 -1.00
CA HIS A 504 22.38 -8.75 -0.49
C HIS A 504 21.05 -9.16 0.17
N TYR A 505 20.56 -10.35 -0.17
CA TYR A 505 19.61 -11.02 0.67
C TYR A 505 20.34 -11.61 1.88
N THR A 506 19.79 -11.40 3.07
CA THR A 506 20.36 -11.87 4.34
C THR A 506 19.35 -12.72 5.09
N LEU A 507 19.80 -13.67 5.89
CA LEU A 507 18.98 -14.45 6.83
C LEU A 507 19.11 -13.95 8.27
N ASN A 508 19.98 -12.95 8.53
CA ASN A 508 20.29 -12.46 9.87
C ASN A 508 20.69 -10.98 9.89
N GLN A 509 19.86 -10.13 9.26
CA GLN A 509 20.03 -8.66 9.24
C GLN A 509 21.46 -8.22 8.85
N GLY A 510 22.02 -8.82 7.81
CA GLY A 510 23.34 -8.49 7.28
C GLY A 510 24.53 -9.12 8.01
N LYS A 511 24.33 -9.78 9.17
CA LYS A 511 25.42 -10.39 9.95
C LYS A 511 26.02 -11.65 9.31
N ASP A 512 25.32 -12.24 8.36
CA ASP A 512 25.69 -13.42 7.59
C ASP A 512 26.27 -13.08 6.21
N ILE A 513 26.41 -11.80 5.89
CA ILE A 513 27.09 -11.33 4.69
C ILE A 513 28.58 -11.24 4.96
N PRO A 514 29.45 -11.89 4.13
CA PRO A 514 30.87 -11.76 4.25
C PRO A 514 31.29 -10.30 4.09
N GLN A 515 32.08 -9.78 5.02
CA GLN A 515 32.77 -8.50 4.83
C GLN A 515 33.92 -8.72 3.86
N GLU A 516 33.86 -8.11 2.69
CA GLU A 516 34.98 -8.13 1.72
C GLU A 516 36.15 -7.24 2.13
#